data_d543f5b2a234e36a0c9c1acbef43d1ff
#
_entry.id   d543f5b2a234e36a0c9c1acbef43d1ff
#
_cell.length_a   1.000
_cell.length_b   1.000
_cell.length_c   1.000
_cell.angle_alpha   90.00
_cell.angle_beta   90.00
_cell.angle_gamma   90.00
#
_symmetry.space_group_name_H-M   'P 1'
#
loop_
_entity.id
_entity.type
_entity.pdbx_description
1 polymer ?
#
loop_
_entity_poly.entity_id
_entity_poly.type
_entity_poly.pdbx_seq_one_letter_code
_entity_poly.pdbx_strand_id
1 'polypeptide(L)'
;MNKRMILMSMKASIITGPEKSEIVEIAIPSISAEEVLIRIKVCGVCASELHSWLEGGYGRRPILGHEPVGIIEKVGSQVQGFEVGDRVTGLIQNAFAHYAKVNYRLIVKVPEVLDDLEALGEPLSCLMSGADRTPVSPGDDVAVIGAGFMGLGFLQLMALKGAGRIIAVDMREESLEHAKRFGADEVYTPQNVKPEYKVTEWRHMDQGIKGMDVSVDATGSQGGLQLAGEMTGVHGVLSVVGFHQGNGGLRNVNMELWNWKAITVINAHERRDAVHIKQMEAGLKLIANKKLNMKDLITHVYNLDEIDKAYDAIKSKPAGFIKSVIKMD
;
A
#
# COMPACT_ATOMS: atom_id res chain seq x y z
N MET A 1 -9.76 -11.03 50.77
CA MET A 1 -8.46 -10.73 50.13
C MET A 1 -8.69 -10.62 48.64
N ASN A 2 -8.81 -9.37 48.12
CA ASN A 2 -8.92 -9.11 46.68
C ASN A 2 -7.56 -9.38 46.03
N LYS A 3 -7.43 -10.51 45.31
CA LYS A 3 -6.35 -10.65 44.34
C LYS A 3 -6.57 -9.57 43.26
N ARG A 4 -5.85 -8.45 43.35
CA ARG A 4 -5.66 -7.58 42.19
C ARG A 4 -5.08 -8.45 41.09
N MET A 5 -5.88 -8.81 40.12
CA MET A 5 -5.38 -9.34 38.84
C MET A 5 -4.43 -8.28 38.29
N ILE A 6 -3.14 -8.58 38.29
CA ILE A 6 -2.17 -7.74 37.58
C ILE A 6 -2.55 -7.88 36.11
N LEU A 7 -3.32 -6.92 35.60
CA LEU A 7 -3.55 -6.79 34.17
C LEU A 7 -2.17 -6.55 33.52
N MET A 8 -1.70 -7.52 32.75
CA MET A 8 -0.49 -7.32 31.96
C MET A 8 -0.73 -6.14 31.03
N SER A 9 0.15 -5.14 31.06
CA SER A 9 0.09 -3.93 30.23
C SER A 9 1.00 -4.06 29.01
N MET A 10 0.71 -3.26 27.99
CA MET A 10 1.51 -3.11 26.80
C MET A 10 1.63 -1.63 26.43
N LYS A 11 2.70 -1.28 25.74
CA LYS A 11 2.82 0.06 25.12
C LYS A 11 2.02 0.11 23.83
N ALA A 12 1.39 1.25 23.58
CA ALA A 12 0.71 1.59 22.35
C ALA A 12 0.90 3.08 22.03
N SER A 13 0.94 3.42 20.76
CA SER A 13 0.91 4.80 20.30
C SER A 13 -0.54 5.24 20.10
N ILE A 14 -0.93 6.36 20.68
CA ILE A 14 -2.23 7.00 20.46
C ILE A 14 -2.03 8.42 19.92
N ILE A 15 -2.89 8.83 19.00
CA ILE A 15 -2.92 10.22 18.55
C ILE A 15 -3.56 11.09 19.66
N THR A 16 -2.85 12.13 20.08
CA THR A 16 -3.32 13.04 21.17
C THR A 16 -3.65 14.44 20.68
N GLY A 17 -3.25 14.78 19.46
CA GLY A 17 -3.51 16.07 18.82
C GLY A 17 -2.98 16.09 17.38
N PRO A 18 -3.16 17.19 16.65
CA PRO A 18 -2.62 17.35 15.31
C PRO A 18 -1.10 17.17 15.31
N GLU A 19 -0.63 16.28 14.43
CA GLU A 19 0.80 15.93 14.25
C GLU A 19 1.47 15.44 15.56
N LYS A 20 0.67 14.86 16.49
CA LYS A 20 1.17 14.46 17.80
C LYS A 20 0.62 13.12 18.25
N SER A 21 1.53 12.22 18.59
CA SER A 21 1.24 10.93 19.22
C SER A 21 1.91 10.83 20.58
N GLU A 22 1.38 9.99 21.47
CA GLU A 22 1.96 9.68 22.78
C GLU A 22 1.96 8.18 22.99
N ILE A 23 3.03 7.68 23.61
CA ILE A 23 3.13 6.30 24.05
C ILE A 23 2.42 6.17 25.39
N VAL A 24 1.47 5.27 25.45
CA VAL A 24 0.67 4.97 26.64
C VAL A 24 0.77 3.51 27.02
N GLU A 25 0.62 3.20 28.30
CA GLU A 25 0.42 1.85 28.78
C GLU A 25 -1.07 1.53 28.86
N ILE A 26 -1.48 0.47 28.17
CA ILE A 26 -2.85 -0.03 28.16
C ILE A 26 -2.87 -1.53 28.46
N ALA A 27 -4.04 -2.04 28.83
CA ALA A 27 -4.21 -3.47 29.05
C ALA A 27 -4.02 -4.26 27.73
N ILE A 28 -3.32 -5.40 27.80
CA ILE A 28 -3.26 -6.33 26.68
C ILE A 28 -4.70 -6.81 26.36
N PRO A 29 -5.12 -6.78 25.08
CA PRO A 29 -6.49 -7.14 24.72
C PRO A 29 -6.79 -8.63 25.01
N SER A 30 -7.95 -8.90 25.57
CA SER A 30 -8.47 -10.27 25.67
C SER A 30 -8.99 -10.75 24.32
N ILE A 31 -8.79 -12.03 24.02
CA ILE A 31 -9.25 -12.67 22.78
C ILE A 31 -10.55 -13.45 23.01
N SER A 32 -11.37 -13.54 21.98
CA SER A 32 -12.53 -14.42 21.89
C SER A 32 -12.15 -15.83 21.40
N ALA A 33 -13.13 -16.71 21.26
CA ALA A 33 -12.90 -18.09 20.80
C ALA A 33 -12.31 -18.18 19.38
N GLU A 34 -12.62 -17.23 18.50
CA GLU A 34 -12.14 -17.21 17.10
C GLU A 34 -10.99 -16.20 16.86
N GLU A 35 -10.45 -15.59 17.91
CA GLU A 35 -9.37 -14.60 17.77
C GLU A 35 -8.02 -15.17 18.19
N VAL A 36 -6.97 -14.56 17.67
CA VAL A 36 -5.59 -14.74 18.12
C VAL A 36 -5.05 -13.45 18.69
N LEU A 37 -4.14 -13.55 19.68
CA LEU A 37 -3.32 -12.44 20.15
C LEU A 37 -1.97 -12.52 19.46
N ILE A 38 -1.58 -11.44 18.81
CA ILE A 38 -0.34 -11.34 18.05
C ILE A 38 0.59 -10.36 18.76
N ARG A 39 1.79 -10.79 19.07
CA ARG A 39 2.90 -9.89 19.44
C ARG A 39 3.48 -9.31 18.16
N ILE A 40 3.32 -8.00 17.98
CA ILE A 40 3.76 -7.30 16.78
C ILE A 40 5.30 -7.21 16.77
N LYS A 41 5.90 -7.46 15.62
CA LYS A 41 7.33 -7.33 15.37
C LYS A 41 7.65 -6.07 14.58
N VAL A 42 6.90 -5.85 13.53
CA VAL A 42 6.97 -4.66 12.68
C VAL A 42 5.58 -4.27 12.21
N CYS A 43 5.37 -2.99 11.92
CA CYS A 43 4.15 -2.50 11.29
C CYS A 43 4.51 -1.42 10.27
N GLY A 44 4.06 -1.56 9.03
CA GLY A 44 4.20 -0.53 8.00
C GLY A 44 3.41 0.72 8.36
N VAL A 45 3.93 1.89 7.97
CA VAL A 45 3.21 3.16 8.12
C VAL A 45 2.56 3.52 6.80
N CYS A 46 1.23 3.60 6.79
CA CYS A 46 0.45 3.83 5.58
C CYS A 46 0.13 5.31 5.39
N ALA A 47 0.25 5.80 4.15
CA ALA A 47 -0.15 7.16 3.80
C ALA A 47 -1.65 7.42 4.03
N SER A 48 -2.49 6.38 4.04
CA SER A 48 -3.92 6.51 4.33
C SER A 48 -4.20 6.98 5.76
N GLU A 49 -3.27 6.77 6.69
CA GLU A 49 -3.38 7.18 8.09
C GLU A 49 -2.87 8.61 8.34
N LEU A 50 -2.10 9.15 7.38
CA LEU A 50 -1.49 10.49 7.52
C LEU A 50 -2.53 11.57 7.82
N HIS A 51 -3.70 11.50 7.17
CA HIS A 51 -4.77 12.48 7.39
C HIS A 51 -5.30 12.42 8.83
N SER A 52 -5.45 11.21 9.39
CA SER A 52 -5.88 11.05 10.80
C SER A 52 -4.85 11.64 11.77
N TRP A 53 -3.56 11.47 11.49
CA TRP A 53 -2.50 12.04 12.32
C TRP A 53 -2.44 13.57 12.19
N LEU A 54 -2.56 14.13 10.97
CA LEU A 54 -2.60 15.57 10.74
C LEU A 54 -3.78 16.26 11.44
N GLU A 55 -4.95 15.62 11.49
CA GLU A 55 -6.19 16.12 12.06
C GLU A 55 -6.35 15.79 13.56
N GLY A 56 -5.36 15.18 14.20
CA GLY A 56 -5.40 14.84 15.62
C GLY A 56 -6.38 13.71 15.96
N GLY A 57 -6.55 12.73 15.07
CA GLY A 57 -7.39 11.55 15.30
C GLY A 57 -8.88 11.85 15.36
N TYR A 58 -9.32 12.98 14.87
CA TYR A 58 -10.73 13.44 14.93
C TYR A 58 -11.29 13.43 16.37
N GLY A 59 -10.44 13.70 17.36
CA GLY A 59 -10.80 13.71 18.78
C GLY A 59 -11.01 12.34 19.42
N ARG A 60 -10.70 11.24 18.75
CA ARG A 60 -10.95 9.86 19.23
C ARG A 60 -9.76 9.18 19.91
N ARG A 61 -8.57 9.76 19.86
CA ARG A 61 -7.31 9.15 20.33
C ARG A 61 -7.09 7.72 19.81
N PRO A 62 -7.15 7.49 18.50
CA PRO A 62 -7.05 6.13 17.96
C PRO A 62 -5.63 5.59 18.08
N ILE A 63 -5.54 4.27 18.25
CA ILE A 63 -4.34 3.51 17.91
C ILE A 63 -4.44 3.21 16.43
N LEU A 64 -3.43 3.60 15.66
CA LEU A 64 -3.35 3.29 14.23
C LEU A 64 -2.47 2.06 13.98
N GLY A 65 -2.08 1.85 12.73
CA GLY A 65 -1.31 0.70 12.29
C GLY A 65 -2.20 -0.45 11.81
N HIS A 66 -2.04 -0.81 10.55
CA HIS A 66 -2.83 -1.88 9.92
C HIS A 66 -2.01 -2.76 8.95
N GLU A 67 -0.68 -2.59 8.95
CA GLU A 67 0.22 -3.36 8.08
C GLU A 67 1.24 -4.20 8.89
N PRO A 68 0.82 -4.97 9.92
CA PRO A 68 1.78 -5.63 10.78
C PRO A 68 2.25 -7.00 10.30
N VAL A 69 3.43 -7.39 10.81
CA VAL A 69 3.91 -8.75 10.93
C VAL A 69 4.17 -9.03 12.41
N GLY A 70 3.80 -10.21 12.89
CA GLY A 70 4.01 -10.57 14.27
C GLY A 70 3.97 -12.08 14.52
N ILE A 71 4.03 -12.46 15.80
CA ILE A 71 4.03 -13.83 16.25
C ILE A 71 2.79 -14.08 17.12
N ILE A 72 2.09 -15.17 16.89
CA ILE A 72 0.94 -15.56 17.69
C ILE A 72 1.39 -15.92 19.12
N GLU A 73 0.86 -15.22 20.11
CA GLU A 73 1.12 -15.45 21.54
C GLU A 73 -0.01 -16.23 22.22
N LYS A 74 -1.25 -16.11 21.72
CA LYS A 74 -2.40 -16.88 22.23
C LYS A 74 -3.36 -17.18 21.09
N VAL A 75 -4.03 -18.32 21.21
CA VAL A 75 -5.08 -18.75 20.28
C VAL A 75 -6.39 -18.98 21.03
N GLY A 76 -7.51 -18.59 20.44
CA GLY A 76 -8.85 -18.87 20.93
C GLY A 76 -9.24 -20.33 20.71
N SER A 77 -10.22 -20.82 21.45
CA SER A 77 -10.61 -22.25 21.46
C SER A 77 -11.19 -22.79 20.15
N GLN A 78 -11.60 -21.91 19.23
CA GLN A 78 -12.16 -22.27 17.92
C GLN A 78 -11.23 -21.93 16.75
N VAL A 79 -10.01 -21.47 17.03
CA VAL A 79 -9.01 -21.19 16.01
C VAL A 79 -8.54 -22.49 15.36
N GLN A 80 -8.44 -22.49 14.04
CA GLN A 80 -8.01 -23.63 13.24
C GLN A 80 -6.83 -23.23 12.34
N GLY A 81 -5.86 -24.13 12.20
CA GLY A 81 -4.72 -23.95 11.27
C GLY A 81 -3.60 -23.04 11.79
N PHE A 82 -3.75 -22.47 13.00
CA PHE A 82 -2.76 -21.61 13.64
C PHE A 82 -2.45 -22.07 15.06
N GLU A 83 -1.19 -21.87 15.48
CA GLU A 83 -0.72 -22.20 16.82
C GLU A 83 0.17 -21.08 17.38
N VAL A 84 0.42 -21.13 18.67
CA VAL A 84 1.35 -20.21 19.34
C VAL A 84 2.75 -20.41 18.75
N GLY A 85 3.41 -19.31 18.41
CA GLY A 85 4.71 -19.28 17.73
C GLY A 85 4.63 -19.10 16.20
N ASP A 86 3.46 -19.29 15.60
CA ASP A 86 3.30 -19.00 14.16
C ASP A 86 3.59 -17.52 13.88
N ARG A 87 4.41 -17.28 12.86
CA ARG A 87 4.66 -15.94 12.32
C ARG A 87 3.61 -15.60 11.28
N VAL A 88 2.89 -14.48 11.48
CA VAL A 88 1.71 -14.13 10.71
C VAL A 88 1.69 -12.66 10.31
N THR A 89 0.95 -12.39 9.23
CA THR A 89 0.54 -11.05 8.79
C THR A 89 -0.94 -11.11 8.39
N GLY A 90 -1.59 -9.97 8.15
CA GLY A 90 -3.01 -9.99 7.81
C GLY A 90 -3.70 -8.64 7.84
N LEU A 91 -5.03 -8.67 7.82
CA LEU A 91 -5.89 -7.50 7.98
C LEU A 91 -6.08 -7.20 9.48
N ILE A 92 -5.04 -6.68 10.11
CA ILE A 92 -4.94 -6.47 11.55
C ILE A 92 -4.95 -4.97 11.83
N GLN A 93 -5.78 -4.53 12.76
CA GLN A 93 -5.90 -3.12 13.14
C GLN A 93 -5.23 -2.85 14.50
N ASN A 94 -5.00 -1.56 14.80
CA ASN A 94 -4.42 -1.09 16.07
C ASN A 94 -3.01 -1.66 16.33
N ALA A 95 -2.22 -1.78 15.28
CA ALA A 95 -0.93 -2.47 15.33
C ALA A 95 0.26 -1.57 15.67
N PHE A 96 0.09 -0.25 15.89
CA PHE A 96 1.11 0.56 16.56
C PHE A 96 1.03 0.36 18.08
N ALA A 97 1.14 -0.90 18.46
CA ALA A 97 1.14 -1.41 19.82
C ALA A 97 1.92 -2.72 19.89
N HIS A 98 2.40 -3.11 21.09
CA HIS A 98 3.13 -4.38 21.23
C HIS A 98 2.27 -5.61 20.90
N TYR A 99 0.96 -5.52 21.12
CA TYR A 99 0.03 -6.60 20.83
C TYR A 99 -1.22 -6.10 20.12
N ALA A 100 -1.70 -6.88 19.18
CA ALA A 100 -2.99 -6.70 18.55
C ALA A 100 -3.76 -8.03 18.55
N LYS A 101 -5.09 -7.98 18.47
CA LYS A 101 -5.93 -9.16 18.31
C LYS A 101 -6.69 -9.11 17.00
N VAL A 102 -6.98 -10.27 16.44
CA VAL A 102 -7.66 -10.37 15.15
C VAL A 102 -8.37 -11.73 15.05
N ASN A 103 -9.46 -11.80 14.27
CA ASN A 103 -10.06 -13.06 13.88
C ASN A 103 -9.08 -13.86 13.01
N TYR A 104 -8.90 -15.14 13.30
CA TYR A 104 -7.92 -15.99 12.64
C TYR A 104 -8.14 -16.13 11.11
N ARG A 105 -9.34 -15.87 10.62
CA ARG A 105 -9.65 -15.88 9.17
C ARG A 105 -9.07 -14.69 8.41
N LEU A 106 -8.56 -13.68 9.12
CA LEU A 106 -8.01 -12.45 8.54
C LEU A 106 -6.48 -12.43 8.53
N ILE A 107 -5.84 -13.56 8.82
CA ILE A 107 -4.38 -13.68 8.84
C ILE A 107 -3.89 -14.82 7.95
N VAL A 108 -2.62 -14.73 7.57
CA VAL A 108 -1.89 -15.77 6.83
C VAL A 108 -0.54 -16.02 7.49
N LYS A 109 -0.01 -17.24 7.36
CA LYS A 109 1.35 -17.56 7.81
C LYS A 109 2.37 -16.91 6.89
N VAL A 110 3.41 -16.33 7.48
CA VAL A 110 4.56 -15.80 6.75
C VAL A 110 5.54 -16.94 6.47
N PRO A 111 5.95 -17.17 5.21
CA PRO A 111 6.97 -18.16 4.87
C PRO A 111 8.27 -17.94 5.67
N GLU A 112 8.91 -19.01 6.12
CA GLU A 112 10.12 -18.92 6.97
C GLU A 112 11.28 -18.22 6.27
N VAL A 113 11.38 -18.31 4.95
CA VAL A 113 12.46 -17.71 4.15
C VAL A 113 12.38 -16.18 4.07
N LEU A 114 11.24 -15.58 4.43
CA LEU A 114 11.04 -14.14 4.38
C LEU A 114 11.43 -13.50 5.71
N ASP A 115 12.01 -12.30 5.68
CA ASP A 115 12.13 -11.49 6.88
C ASP A 115 10.82 -10.71 7.16
N ASP A 116 10.75 -10.09 8.35
CA ASP A 116 9.53 -9.41 8.78
C ASP A 116 9.26 -8.14 7.95
N LEU A 117 10.32 -7.47 7.46
CA LEU A 117 10.18 -6.21 6.71
C LEU A 117 9.58 -6.43 5.31
N GLU A 118 9.87 -7.57 4.68
CA GLU A 118 9.35 -7.87 3.34
C GLU A 118 7.96 -8.51 3.33
N ALA A 119 7.47 -8.93 4.50
CA ALA A 119 6.23 -9.70 4.65
C ALA A 119 5.02 -8.87 5.08
N LEU A 120 5.01 -7.57 4.84
CA LEU A 120 3.85 -6.69 5.14
C LEU A 120 2.64 -7.10 4.28
N GLY A 121 1.75 -7.90 4.84
CA GLY A 121 0.71 -8.59 4.07
C GLY A 121 -0.42 -7.69 3.60
N GLU A 122 -0.85 -6.71 4.40
CA GLU A 122 -1.97 -5.84 4.03
C GLU A 122 -1.67 -5.05 2.74
N PRO A 123 -0.58 -4.24 2.65
CA PRO A 123 -0.28 -3.50 1.43
C PRO A 123 0.07 -4.42 0.26
N LEU A 124 0.65 -5.58 0.51
CA LEU A 124 0.88 -6.60 -0.51
C LEU A 124 -0.44 -7.12 -1.09
N SER A 125 -1.45 -7.35 -0.25
CA SER A 125 -2.78 -7.77 -0.71
C SER A 125 -3.48 -6.70 -1.54
N CYS A 126 -3.28 -5.42 -1.21
CA CYS A 126 -3.76 -4.28 -1.99
C CYS A 126 -3.09 -4.23 -3.38
N LEU A 127 -1.77 -4.42 -3.44
CA LEU A 127 -1.02 -4.51 -4.69
C LEU A 127 -1.52 -5.67 -5.57
N MET A 128 -1.60 -6.85 -5.00
CA MET A 128 -1.99 -8.08 -5.71
C MET A 128 -3.44 -8.02 -6.22
N SER A 129 -4.38 -7.59 -5.38
CA SER A 129 -5.78 -7.48 -5.78
C SER A 129 -6.01 -6.36 -6.81
N GLY A 130 -5.30 -5.24 -6.67
CA GLY A 130 -5.34 -4.17 -7.67
C GLY A 130 -4.76 -4.61 -9.01
N ALA A 131 -3.64 -5.33 -9.01
CA ALA A 131 -3.04 -5.88 -10.22
C ALA A 131 -3.94 -6.95 -10.88
N ASP A 132 -4.60 -7.80 -10.08
CA ASP A 132 -5.57 -8.78 -10.58
C ASP A 132 -6.73 -8.11 -11.32
N ARG A 133 -7.20 -6.97 -10.82
CA ARG A 133 -8.28 -6.18 -11.43
C ARG A 133 -7.83 -5.35 -12.64
N THR A 134 -6.53 -5.09 -12.79
CA THR A 134 -5.97 -4.30 -13.90
C THR A 134 -5.61 -5.24 -15.05
N PRO A 135 -6.37 -5.27 -16.15
CA PRO A 135 -6.04 -6.12 -17.28
C PRO A 135 -4.77 -5.62 -17.98
N VAL A 136 -3.84 -6.52 -18.17
CA VAL A 136 -2.62 -6.31 -18.97
C VAL A 136 -2.44 -7.54 -19.85
N SER A 137 -2.29 -7.33 -21.14
CA SER A 137 -1.98 -8.38 -22.11
C SER A 137 -0.47 -8.43 -22.40
N PRO A 138 0.09 -9.58 -22.75
CA PRO A 138 1.49 -9.63 -23.16
C PRO A 138 1.77 -8.68 -24.33
N GLY A 139 2.75 -7.81 -24.13
CA GLY A 139 3.15 -6.80 -25.12
C GLY A 139 2.51 -5.42 -24.95
N ASP A 140 1.58 -5.22 -24.00
CA ASP A 140 0.97 -3.91 -23.74
C ASP A 140 2.00 -2.89 -23.27
N ASP A 141 1.81 -1.63 -23.71
CA ASP A 141 2.50 -0.46 -23.19
C ASP A 141 1.79 0.05 -21.91
N VAL A 142 2.51 0.05 -20.79
CA VAL A 142 1.97 0.41 -19.48
C VAL A 142 2.62 1.68 -18.94
N ALA A 143 1.83 2.65 -18.50
CA ALA A 143 2.30 3.79 -17.71
C ALA A 143 1.96 3.64 -16.23
N VAL A 144 2.93 3.87 -15.35
CA VAL A 144 2.72 3.95 -13.90
C VAL A 144 3.01 5.38 -13.43
N ILE A 145 1.96 6.09 -13.05
CA ILE A 145 2.02 7.47 -12.57
C ILE A 145 2.07 7.46 -11.04
N GLY A 146 3.18 7.94 -10.48
CA GLY A 146 3.53 7.83 -9.08
C GLY A 146 4.44 6.63 -8.80
N ALA A 147 5.75 6.88 -8.62
CA ALA A 147 6.76 5.89 -8.31
C ALA A 147 7.08 5.84 -6.79
N GLY A 148 6.04 5.88 -5.95
CA GLY A 148 6.11 5.55 -4.52
C GLY A 148 5.97 4.05 -4.27
N PHE A 149 5.79 3.66 -3.01
CA PHE A 149 5.67 2.25 -2.61
C PHE A 149 4.65 1.46 -3.45
N MET A 150 3.41 1.96 -3.57
CA MET A 150 2.38 1.29 -4.36
C MET A 150 2.73 1.25 -5.86
N GLY A 151 3.20 2.37 -6.43
CA GLY A 151 3.57 2.43 -7.85
C GLY A 151 4.72 1.50 -8.20
N LEU A 152 5.77 1.43 -7.36
CA LEU A 152 6.90 0.52 -7.57
C LEU A 152 6.51 -0.96 -7.42
N GLY A 153 5.58 -1.27 -6.50
CA GLY A 153 4.99 -2.60 -6.40
C GLY A 153 4.16 -2.95 -7.63
N PHE A 154 3.31 -2.03 -8.10
CA PHE A 154 2.51 -2.21 -9.32
C PHE A 154 3.39 -2.38 -10.56
N LEU A 155 4.44 -1.60 -10.71
CA LEU A 155 5.38 -1.70 -11.82
C LEU A 155 5.92 -3.14 -11.96
N GLN A 156 6.39 -3.72 -10.87
CA GLN A 156 6.86 -5.10 -10.87
C GLN A 156 5.75 -6.11 -11.25
N LEU A 157 4.53 -5.88 -10.75
CA LEU A 157 3.39 -6.75 -11.07
C LEU A 157 2.95 -6.62 -12.53
N MET A 158 3.01 -5.43 -13.13
CA MET A 158 2.73 -5.24 -14.56
C MET A 158 3.77 -5.96 -15.43
N ALA A 159 5.05 -5.89 -15.06
CA ALA A 159 6.10 -6.68 -15.71
C ALA A 159 5.83 -8.18 -15.62
N LEU A 160 5.44 -8.70 -14.44
CA LEU A 160 5.07 -10.11 -14.26
C LEU A 160 3.84 -10.54 -15.06
N LYS A 161 2.94 -9.61 -15.38
CA LYS A 161 1.77 -9.86 -16.24
C LYS A 161 2.10 -9.84 -17.73
N GLY A 162 3.33 -9.46 -18.10
CA GLY A 162 3.81 -9.48 -19.47
C GLY A 162 3.73 -8.15 -20.21
N ALA A 163 3.69 -7.02 -19.50
CA ALA A 163 3.83 -5.70 -20.13
C ALA A 163 5.04 -5.70 -21.09
N GLY A 164 4.85 -5.20 -22.30
CA GLY A 164 5.91 -5.11 -23.31
C GLY A 164 6.84 -3.94 -23.07
N ARG A 165 6.33 -2.86 -22.50
CA ARG A 165 7.07 -1.68 -22.07
C ARG A 165 6.39 -1.04 -20.87
N ILE A 166 7.20 -0.57 -19.91
CA ILE A 166 6.72 0.11 -18.71
C ILE A 166 7.37 1.49 -18.62
N ILE A 167 6.53 2.53 -18.60
CA ILE A 167 6.93 3.92 -18.39
C ILE A 167 6.54 4.32 -16.98
N ALA A 168 7.47 4.85 -16.19
CA ALA A 168 7.16 5.40 -14.88
C ALA A 168 7.23 6.94 -14.89
N VAL A 169 6.29 7.58 -14.19
CA VAL A 169 6.24 9.03 -14.06
C VAL A 169 6.17 9.44 -12.60
N ASP A 170 7.08 10.30 -12.14
CA ASP A 170 7.06 10.88 -10.80
C ASP A 170 7.65 12.30 -10.83
N MET A 171 7.27 13.13 -9.88
CA MET A 171 7.82 14.48 -9.74
C MET A 171 9.23 14.49 -9.18
N ARG A 172 9.64 13.45 -8.46
CA ARG A 172 10.94 13.34 -7.78
C ARG A 172 11.91 12.51 -8.63
N GLU A 173 13.04 13.09 -9.00
CA GLU A 173 14.12 12.40 -9.74
C GLU A 173 14.54 11.08 -9.07
N GLU A 174 14.65 11.09 -7.75
CA GLU A 174 15.01 9.93 -6.96
C GLU A 174 13.99 8.77 -7.08
N SER A 175 12.69 9.08 -7.10
CA SER A 175 11.65 8.09 -7.36
C SER A 175 11.78 7.49 -8.77
N LEU A 176 12.21 8.27 -9.74
CA LEU A 176 12.47 7.81 -11.10
C LEU A 176 13.68 6.88 -11.16
N GLU A 177 14.72 7.15 -10.37
CA GLU A 177 15.86 6.23 -10.23
C GLU A 177 15.42 4.88 -9.61
N HIS A 178 14.57 4.92 -8.59
CA HIS A 178 13.97 3.71 -8.06
C HIS A 178 13.15 2.97 -9.12
N ALA A 179 12.31 3.68 -9.89
CA ALA A 179 11.51 3.05 -10.93
C ALA A 179 12.38 2.30 -11.97
N LYS A 180 13.52 2.88 -12.39
CA LYS A 180 14.49 2.19 -13.25
C LYS A 180 15.03 0.91 -12.61
N ARG A 181 15.40 0.96 -11.33
CA ARG A 181 15.90 -0.21 -10.59
C ARG A 181 14.85 -1.33 -10.50
N PHE A 182 13.58 -0.98 -10.43
CA PHE A 182 12.46 -1.92 -10.35
C PHE A 182 11.88 -2.32 -11.71
N GLY A 183 12.50 -1.92 -12.82
CA GLY A 183 12.21 -2.45 -14.15
C GLY A 183 11.39 -1.52 -15.06
N ALA A 184 11.34 -0.21 -14.80
CA ALA A 184 10.81 0.74 -15.79
C ALA A 184 11.78 0.88 -16.98
N ASP A 185 11.27 0.77 -18.19
CA ASP A 185 12.04 0.95 -19.41
C ASP A 185 12.37 2.42 -19.65
N GLU A 186 11.41 3.30 -19.36
CA GLU A 186 11.56 4.75 -19.48
C GLU A 186 10.99 5.44 -18.23
N VAL A 187 11.57 6.58 -17.87
CA VAL A 187 11.11 7.38 -16.73
C VAL A 187 11.04 8.85 -17.11
N TYR A 188 10.02 9.54 -16.57
CA TYR A 188 9.78 10.94 -16.87
C TYR A 188 9.29 11.72 -15.65
N THR A 189 9.66 12.99 -15.58
CA THR A 189 8.84 13.93 -14.79
C THR A 189 7.56 14.25 -15.58
N PRO A 190 6.46 14.67 -14.93
CA PRO A 190 5.20 14.98 -15.62
C PRO A 190 5.34 15.96 -16.78
N GLN A 191 6.29 16.92 -16.65
CA GLN A 191 6.57 17.95 -17.66
C GLN A 191 7.32 17.40 -18.87
N ASN A 192 8.08 16.32 -18.69
CA ASN A 192 8.98 15.77 -19.71
C ASN A 192 8.42 14.52 -20.38
N VAL A 193 7.19 14.09 -20.03
CA VAL A 193 6.52 12.97 -20.74
C VAL A 193 6.40 13.31 -22.21
N LYS A 194 6.91 12.41 -23.07
CA LYS A 194 6.89 12.59 -24.51
C LYS A 194 5.47 12.80 -25.05
N PRO A 195 5.30 13.68 -26.04
CA PRO A 195 3.98 13.93 -26.65
C PRO A 195 3.29 12.68 -27.19
N GLU A 196 4.05 11.75 -27.78
CA GLU A 196 3.53 10.48 -28.33
C GLU A 196 2.89 9.55 -27.28
N TYR A 197 3.13 9.78 -25.98
CA TYR A 197 2.53 9.03 -24.89
C TYR A 197 1.26 9.68 -24.32
N LYS A 198 0.84 10.83 -24.86
CA LYS A 198 -0.33 11.57 -24.38
C LYS A 198 -1.33 11.81 -25.49
N VAL A 199 -2.56 11.39 -25.29
CA VAL A 199 -3.69 11.68 -26.16
C VAL A 199 -4.57 12.70 -25.43
N THR A 200 -4.34 13.99 -25.70
CA THR A 200 -5.00 15.11 -25.00
C THR A 200 -6.09 15.78 -25.83
N GLU A 201 -6.16 15.48 -27.13
CA GLU A 201 -7.21 15.95 -28.04
C GLU A 201 -7.47 14.93 -29.14
N TRP A 202 -8.64 14.99 -29.75
CA TRP A 202 -9.05 14.03 -30.79
C TRP A 202 -8.12 13.99 -32.02
N ARG A 203 -7.50 15.12 -32.37
CA ARG A 203 -6.56 15.21 -33.50
C ARG A 203 -5.31 14.34 -33.32
N HIS A 204 -4.91 14.07 -32.09
CA HIS A 204 -3.79 13.18 -31.82
C HIS A 204 -4.01 11.77 -32.36
N MET A 205 -5.27 11.31 -32.36
CA MET A 205 -5.62 10.00 -32.93
C MET A 205 -5.39 9.97 -34.45
N ASP A 206 -5.75 11.04 -35.15
CA ASP A 206 -5.51 11.17 -36.60
C ASP A 206 -4.02 11.27 -36.95
N GLN A 207 -3.20 11.77 -36.01
CA GLN A 207 -1.75 11.85 -36.11
C GLN A 207 -1.04 10.54 -35.74
N GLY A 208 -1.77 9.49 -35.42
CA GLY A 208 -1.21 8.19 -35.04
C GLY A 208 -0.62 8.13 -33.63
N ILE A 209 -0.92 9.12 -32.78
CA ILE A 209 -0.55 9.09 -31.35
C ILE A 209 -1.47 8.11 -30.66
N LYS A 210 -0.89 7.03 -30.11
CA LYS A 210 -1.68 5.92 -29.54
C LYS A 210 -1.93 6.07 -28.05
N GLY A 211 -1.05 6.74 -27.31
CA GLY A 211 -1.01 6.68 -25.85
C GLY A 211 -0.64 5.29 -25.34
N MET A 212 -1.01 4.98 -24.12
CA MET A 212 -0.69 3.73 -23.42
C MET A 212 -1.91 2.79 -23.40
N ASP A 213 -1.67 1.49 -23.53
CA ASP A 213 -2.75 0.47 -23.42
C ASP A 213 -3.33 0.46 -22.00
N VAL A 214 -2.45 0.60 -21.00
CA VAL A 214 -2.83 0.68 -19.60
C VAL A 214 -2.11 1.84 -18.91
N SER A 215 -2.85 2.69 -18.22
CA SER A 215 -2.28 3.71 -17.33
C SER A 215 -2.72 3.46 -15.90
N VAL A 216 -1.78 3.50 -14.96
CA VAL A 216 -2.00 3.27 -13.53
C VAL A 216 -1.78 4.57 -12.77
N ASP A 217 -2.82 5.12 -12.16
CA ASP A 217 -2.66 6.21 -11.19
C ASP A 217 -2.39 5.65 -9.79
N ALA A 218 -1.14 5.73 -9.34
CA ALA A 218 -0.69 5.36 -7.99
C ALA A 218 -0.42 6.58 -7.09
N THR A 219 -0.86 7.78 -7.49
CA THR A 219 -0.56 9.02 -6.78
C THR A 219 -1.61 9.41 -5.75
N GLY A 220 -2.90 9.11 -6.00
CA GLY A 220 -4.02 9.63 -5.24
C GLY A 220 -4.21 11.14 -5.36
N SER A 221 -3.60 11.80 -6.35
CA SER A 221 -3.62 13.24 -6.56
C SER A 221 -4.43 13.65 -7.78
N GLN A 222 -4.91 14.90 -7.81
CA GLN A 222 -5.61 15.46 -8.96
C GLN A 222 -4.75 15.44 -10.23
N GLY A 223 -3.48 15.88 -10.12
CA GLY A 223 -2.58 15.95 -11.28
C GLY A 223 -2.18 14.57 -11.80
N GLY A 224 -1.99 13.59 -10.90
CA GLY A 224 -1.68 12.22 -11.28
C GLY A 224 -2.84 11.55 -12.04
N LEU A 225 -4.06 11.68 -11.53
CA LEU A 225 -5.25 11.15 -12.21
C LEU A 225 -5.46 11.79 -13.59
N GLN A 226 -5.28 13.11 -13.69
CA GLN A 226 -5.38 13.81 -14.96
C GLN A 226 -4.33 13.30 -15.95
N LEU A 227 -3.07 13.22 -15.56
CA LEU A 227 -1.98 12.74 -16.42
C LEU A 227 -2.21 11.28 -16.83
N ALA A 228 -2.63 10.42 -15.89
CA ALA A 228 -2.97 9.04 -16.20
C ALA A 228 -4.09 8.97 -17.26
N GLY A 229 -5.14 9.80 -17.12
CA GLY A 229 -6.19 9.91 -18.12
C GLY A 229 -5.68 10.43 -19.48
N GLU A 230 -4.74 11.38 -19.51
CA GLU A 230 -4.13 11.87 -20.74
C GLU A 230 -3.25 10.81 -21.42
N MET A 231 -2.51 10.01 -20.64
CA MET A 231 -1.64 8.94 -21.15
C MET A 231 -2.41 7.71 -21.61
N THR A 232 -3.58 7.42 -21.06
CA THR A 232 -4.42 6.30 -21.51
C THR A 232 -4.80 6.48 -22.98
N GLY A 233 -4.55 5.49 -23.81
CA GLY A 233 -4.85 5.49 -25.23
C GLY A 233 -6.33 5.25 -25.54
N VAL A 234 -6.66 5.18 -26.84
CA VAL A 234 -8.02 4.84 -27.30
C VAL A 234 -8.32 3.39 -26.95
N HIS A 235 -9.50 3.14 -26.35
CA HIS A 235 -9.91 1.85 -25.78
C HIS A 235 -9.00 1.32 -24.68
N GLY A 236 -8.06 2.15 -24.19
CA GLY A 236 -7.14 1.80 -23.12
C GLY A 236 -7.82 1.70 -21.75
N VAL A 237 -7.05 1.22 -20.79
CA VAL A 237 -7.49 1.06 -19.39
C VAL A 237 -6.81 2.08 -18.49
N LEU A 238 -7.60 2.82 -17.71
CA LEU A 238 -7.14 3.63 -16.60
C LEU A 238 -7.41 2.91 -15.29
N SER A 239 -6.37 2.47 -14.61
CA SER A 239 -6.46 1.80 -13.30
C SER A 239 -6.17 2.80 -12.18
N VAL A 240 -7.14 3.04 -11.31
CA VAL A 240 -7.03 3.96 -10.17
C VAL A 240 -6.65 3.16 -8.92
N VAL A 241 -5.38 3.22 -8.55
CA VAL A 241 -4.76 2.54 -7.42
C VAL A 241 -4.53 3.49 -6.25
N GLY A 242 -4.21 4.75 -6.54
CA GLY A 242 -4.00 5.77 -5.54
C GLY A 242 -5.24 6.01 -4.68
N PHE A 243 -5.06 6.16 -3.37
CA PHE A 243 -6.16 6.48 -2.46
C PHE A 243 -6.41 7.99 -2.46
N HIS A 244 -7.48 8.42 -3.12
CA HIS A 244 -7.84 9.81 -3.33
C HIS A 244 -8.53 10.40 -2.09
N GLN A 245 -7.74 10.73 -1.06
CA GLN A 245 -8.18 11.51 0.10
C GLN A 245 -8.29 13.01 -0.25
N GLY A 246 -8.11 13.92 0.52
CA GLY A 246 -8.09 15.37 0.26
C GLY A 246 -9.24 15.92 -0.62
N ASN A 247 -9.59 17.17 -0.47
CA ASN A 247 -10.70 17.83 -1.16
C ASN A 247 -12.02 17.04 -1.11
N GLY A 248 -12.33 16.41 0.04
CA GLY A 248 -13.52 15.58 0.20
C GLY A 248 -13.61 14.37 -0.75
N GLY A 249 -12.48 13.91 -1.30
CA GLY A 249 -12.44 12.83 -2.29
C GLY A 249 -12.84 13.24 -3.70
N LEU A 250 -13.17 14.51 -3.94
CA LEU A 250 -13.61 15.00 -5.25
C LEU A 250 -12.41 15.20 -6.19
N ARG A 251 -12.60 14.80 -7.46
CA ARG A 251 -11.61 14.96 -8.55
C ARG A 251 -12.29 15.45 -9.81
N ASN A 252 -11.60 16.35 -10.52
CA ASN A 252 -12.04 16.83 -11.83
C ASN A 252 -11.39 15.97 -12.91
N VAL A 253 -12.17 15.55 -13.91
CA VAL A 253 -11.67 14.76 -15.04
C VAL A 253 -12.20 15.36 -16.33
N ASN A 254 -11.43 15.22 -17.41
CA ASN A 254 -11.88 15.61 -18.76
C ASN A 254 -12.74 14.48 -19.34
N MET A 255 -14.04 14.49 -19.01
CA MET A 255 -14.98 13.45 -19.47
C MET A 255 -15.17 13.45 -20.99
N GLU A 256 -15.10 14.62 -21.65
CA GLU A 256 -15.17 14.68 -23.10
C GLU A 256 -14.03 13.87 -23.74
N LEU A 257 -12.79 14.11 -23.29
CA LEU A 257 -11.64 13.37 -23.76
C LEU A 257 -11.74 11.87 -23.45
N TRP A 258 -12.19 11.51 -22.25
CA TRP A 258 -12.37 10.10 -21.88
C TRP A 258 -13.42 9.39 -22.72
N ASN A 259 -14.52 10.07 -23.02
CA ASN A 259 -15.57 9.56 -23.93
C ASN A 259 -15.04 9.38 -25.35
N TRP A 260 -14.30 10.35 -25.89
CA TRP A 260 -13.68 10.26 -27.20
C TRP A 260 -12.74 9.07 -27.34
N LYS A 261 -11.95 8.83 -26.30
CA LYS A 261 -11.02 7.68 -26.24
C LYS A 261 -11.72 6.36 -25.89
N ALA A 262 -12.97 6.40 -25.48
CA ALA A 262 -13.73 5.23 -25.02
C ALA A 262 -12.94 4.39 -23.98
N ILE A 263 -12.27 5.06 -23.01
CA ILE A 263 -11.42 4.39 -22.02
C ILE A 263 -12.25 3.58 -21.04
N THR A 264 -11.67 2.52 -20.53
CA THR A 264 -12.21 1.77 -19.39
C THR A 264 -11.55 2.27 -18.11
N VAL A 265 -12.35 2.75 -17.14
CA VAL A 265 -11.83 3.18 -15.83
C VAL A 265 -12.11 2.10 -14.79
N ILE A 266 -11.06 1.63 -14.13
CA ILE A 266 -11.13 0.61 -13.08
C ILE A 266 -10.69 1.21 -11.76
N ASN A 267 -11.55 1.15 -10.74
CA ASN A 267 -11.14 1.36 -9.37
C ASN A 267 -10.47 0.06 -8.88
N ALA A 268 -9.16 0.12 -8.66
CA ALA A 268 -8.34 -1.06 -8.35
C ALA A 268 -8.36 -1.45 -6.86
N HIS A 269 -9.17 -0.81 -6.05
CA HIS A 269 -9.33 -1.16 -4.63
C HIS A 269 -10.20 -2.40 -4.44
N GLU A 270 -9.84 -3.25 -3.49
CA GLU A 270 -10.61 -4.41 -3.03
C GLU A 270 -11.23 -4.10 -1.64
N ARG A 271 -12.38 -4.73 -1.33
CA ARG A 271 -13.05 -4.59 -0.04
C ARG A 271 -13.49 -5.95 0.56
N ARG A 272 -13.30 -7.02 -0.17
CA ARG A 272 -13.66 -8.38 0.27
C ARG A 272 -12.48 -9.03 0.98
N ASP A 273 -12.61 -9.27 2.28
CA ASP A 273 -11.55 -9.86 3.12
C ASP A 273 -11.01 -11.18 2.54
N ALA A 274 -11.89 -12.07 2.08
CA ALA A 274 -11.49 -13.35 1.52
C ALA A 274 -10.60 -13.19 0.26
N VAL A 275 -10.82 -12.13 -0.54
CA VAL A 275 -9.97 -11.82 -1.70
C VAL A 275 -8.61 -11.31 -1.22
N HIS A 276 -8.58 -10.40 -0.25
CA HIS A 276 -7.34 -9.91 0.35
C HIS A 276 -6.48 -11.06 0.90
N ILE A 277 -7.08 -11.98 1.66
CA ILE A 277 -6.35 -13.13 2.24
C ILE A 277 -5.75 -14.00 1.13
N LYS A 278 -6.54 -14.37 0.12
CA LYS A 278 -6.05 -15.14 -1.04
C LYS A 278 -4.90 -14.43 -1.78
N GLN A 279 -5.05 -13.13 -2.02
CA GLN A 279 -4.05 -12.33 -2.72
C GLN A 279 -2.79 -12.10 -1.88
N MET A 280 -2.93 -11.99 -0.56
CA MET A 280 -1.81 -11.93 0.37
C MET A 280 -0.96 -13.19 0.32
N GLU A 281 -1.59 -14.38 0.38
CA GLU A 281 -0.89 -15.66 0.24
C GLU A 281 -0.16 -15.77 -1.11
N ALA A 282 -0.81 -15.36 -2.20
CA ALA A 282 -0.21 -15.38 -3.53
C ALA A 282 1.01 -14.43 -3.61
N GLY A 283 0.88 -13.20 -3.06
CA GLY A 283 1.96 -12.23 -3.03
C GLY A 283 3.17 -12.70 -2.20
N LEU A 284 2.93 -13.27 -1.01
CA LEU A 284 4.00 -13.85 -0.19
C LEU A 284 4.76 -14.97 -0.92
N LYS A 285 4.05 -15.80 -1.71
CA LYS A 285 4.69 -16.81 -2.57
C LYS A 285 5.56 -16.18 -3.66
N LEU A 286 5.12 -15.05 -4.26
CA LEU A 286 5.94 -14.35 -5.27
C LEU A 286 7.22 -13.79 -4.65
N ILE A 287 7.15 -13.23 -3.44
CA ILE A 287 8.33 -12.72 -2.73
C ILE A 287 9.26 -13.88 -2.37
N ALA A 288 8.75 -14.97 -1.77
CA ALA A 288 9.52 -16.13 -1.40
C ALA A 288 10.26 -16.78 -2.60
N ASN A 289 9.65 -16.72 -3.80
CA ASN A 289 10.24 -17.18 -5.06
C ASN A 289 11.07 -16.10 -5.79
N LYS A 290 11.35 -14.96 -5.15
CA LYS A 290 12.15 -13.85 -5.71
C LYS A 290 11.59 -13.28 -7.02
N LYS A 291 10.27 -13.36 -7.21
CA LYS A 291 9.56 -12.78 -8.35
C LYS A 291 9.07 -11.35 -8.09
N LEU A 292 8.90 -11.00 -6.82
CA LEU A 292 8.49 -9.69 -6.36
C LEU A 292 9.46 -9.24 -5.25
N ASN A 293 10.04 -8.05 -5.39
CA ASN A 293 10.95 -7.49 -4.40
C ASN A 293 10.22 -6.42 -3.58
N MET A 294 9.82 -6.76 -2.36
CA MET A 294 9.21 -5.82 -1.42
C MET A 294 10.21 -5.29 -0.40
N LYS A 295 11.31 -6.02 -0.17
CA LYS A 295 12.33 -5.67 0.80
C LYS A 295 12.98 -4.33 0.53
N ASP A 296 13.42 -4.10 -0.72
CA ASP A 296 14.11 -2.86 -1.11
C ASP A 296 13.16 -1.65 -1.17
N LEU A 297 11.85 -1.85 -1.03
CA LEU A 297 10.87 -0.77 -0.88
C LEU A 297 10.81 -0.25 0.57
N ILE A 298 11.32 -0.98 1.55
CA ILE A 298 11.34 -0.55 2.95
C ILE A 298 12.66 0.20 3.20
N THR A 299 12.59 1.52 3.27
CA THR A 299 13.78 2.38 3.32
C THR A 299 14.03 3.02 4.67
N HIS A 300 13.01 3.17 5.51
CA HIS A 300 13.10 3.86 6.79
C HIS A 300 12.49 3.01 7.89
N VAL A 301 13.26 2.78 8.95
CA VAL A 301 12.84 2.01 10.12
C VAL A 301 12.90 2.90 11.34
N TYR A 302 11.82 2.97 12.10
CA TYR A 302 11.68 3.74 13.31
C TYR A 302 11.21 2.83 14.46
N ASN A 303 11.44 3.24 15.70
CA ASN A 303 10.85 2.60 16.87
C ASN A 303 9.45 3.16 17.15
N LEU A 304 8.70 2.50 18.03
CA LEU A 304 7.33 2.91 18.34
C LEU A 304 7.22 4.34 18.90
N ASP A 305 8.20 4.76 19.71
CA ASP A 305 8.28 6.11 20.28
C ASP A 305 8.70 7.19 19.27
N GLU A 306 9.10 6.78 18.06
CA GLU A 306 9.46 7.66 16.96
C GLU A 306 8.35 7.74 15.88
N ILE A 307 7.12 7.32 16.19
CA ILE A 307 6.01 7.24 15.22
C ILE A 307 5.74 8.57 14.50
N ASP A 308 5.85 9.69 15.21
CA ASP A 308 5.65 11.01 14.61
C ASP A 308 6.73 11.32 13.56
N LYS A 309 7.98 10.90 13.78
CA LYS A 309 9.03 11.01 12.75
C LYS A 309 8.72 10.16 11.51
N ALA A 310 8.09 9.00 11.69
CA ALA A 310 7.69 8.16 10.58
C ALA A 310 6.57 8.79 9.74
N TYR A 311 5.62 9.47 10.37
CA TYR A 311 4.60 10.26 9.67
C TYR A 311 5.18 11.50 9.00
N ASP A 312 6.09 12.21 9.68
CA ASP A 312 6.83 13.33 9.07
C ASP A 312 7.61 12.89 7.82
N ALA A 313 8.21 11.70 7.86
CA ALA A 313 8.90 11.15 6.68
C ALA A 313 7.95 10.87 5.51
N ILE A 314 6.71 10.41 5.76
CA ILE A 314 5.68 10.28 4.71
C ILE A 314 5.29 11.65 4.15
N LYS A 315 5.18 12.67 5.00
CA LYS A 315 4.80 14.04 4.63
C LYS A 315 5.89 14.74 3.84
N SER A 316 7.14 14.71 4.34
CA SER A 316 8.29 15.44 3.79
C SER A 316 9.02 14.69 2.68
N LYS A 317 8.93 13.36 2.68
CA LYS A 317 9.64 12.45 1.75
C LYS A 317 11.12 12.78 1.65
N PRO A 318 11.89 12.58 2.74
CA PRO A 318 13.33 12.84 2.73
C PRO A 318 14.04 12.00 1.67
N ALA A 319 15.30 12.33 1.39
CA ALA A 319 16.12 11.60 0.42
C ALA A 319 16.09 10.09 0.67
N GLY A 320 15.89 9.28 -0.38
CA GLY A 320 15.75 7.83 -0.31
C GLY A 320 14.42 7.30 0.19
N PHE A 321 13.43 8.15 0.48
CA PHE A 321 12.18 7.71 1.06
C PHE A 321 11.27 7.00 0.07
N ILE A 322 10.95 5.72 0.37
CA ILE A 322 9.87 4.97 -0.29
C ILE A 322 8.80 4.58 0.75
N LYS A 323 9.16 3.83 1.78
CA LYS A 323 8.26 3.35 2.84
C LYS A 323 8.94 3.35 4.19
N SER A 324 8.21 3.77 5.21
CA SER A 324 8.60 3.62 6.61
C SER A 324 7.88 2.48 7.29
N VAL A 325 8.54 1.88 8.28
CA VAL A 325 7.97 0.87 9.18
C VAL A 325 8.32 1.20 10.63
N ILE A 326 7.45 0.79 11.53
CA ILE A 326 7.71 0.81 12.99
C ILE A 326 8.13 -0.58 13.42
N LYS A 327 9.28 -0.65 14.08
CA LYS A 327 9.76 -1.86 14.74
C LYS A 327 9.33 -1.83 16.20
N MET A 328 8.78 -2.94 16.67
CA MET A 328 8.44 -3.15 18.07
C MET A 328 9.60 -3.86 18.76
N ASP A 329 10.06 -3.33 19.88
CA ASP A 329 11.12 -3.92 20.71
C ASP A 329 10.58 -5.02 21.63
#